data_20dfdd6777e8ecab427aa168e5ecf5c7
#
_entry.id   20dfdd6777e8ecab427aa168e5ecf5c7
#
_cell.length_a   1.000
_cell.length_b   1.000
_cell.length_c   1.000
_cell.angle_alpha   90.00
_cell.angle_beta   90.00
_cell.angle_gamma   90.00
#
_symmetry.space_group_name_H-M   'P 1'
#
loop_
_entity.id
_entity.type
_entity.pdbx_description
1 polymer ?
#
loop_
_entity_poly.entity_id
_entity_poly.type
_entity_poly.pdbx_seq_one_letter_code
_entity_poly.pdbx_strand_id
1 'polypeptide(L)'
;MVTSTPVSDGRLEADSGNTDLLRKTGIVIPTYNAARYWDRLQAALDRQGVSCDQIFIVDSSSTDNTRKLARRAGYRIKQIPKESFRHGATRQMAAESLSWAEVLVYMTQDALPFGQDCIKNLIGAFSDPEVGAAYGRQLPREEANAIERHARLFNYPAVSDVRTFASRTQLGIKAAFMSNSFAAYRVSALMEVGGFPRNTIVSEEVTVAARMLIAEWKVVYQADAAVVHSHPLSIAQEFSRYFDIGVHHGRSRWLLDAFGGASEEGRTFIVSQLRFLLKNDPSLIPIAAFRNLSKWCSYKLGLHERYLPIAVKEAISSYRHFWEEERETLLAARPASGKKGQHYHLEPQPKKTGDERRPKHRFEGLI
;
A
#
# COMPACT_ATOMS: atom_id res chain seq x y z
N MET A 1 1.90 -29.27 -50.13
CA MET A 1 2.95 -28.94 -49.18
C MET A 1 2.57 -27.63 -48.52
N VAL A 2 2.04 -27.70 -47.29
CA VAL A 2 1.69 -26.51 -46.46
C VAL A 2 2.84 -26.35 -45.48
N THR A 3 3.63 -25.32 -45.66
CA THR A 3 4.72 -24.96 -44.77
C THR A 3 4.17 -24.33 -43.51
N SER A 4 4.27 -25.02 -42.39
CA SER A 4 3.99 -24.51 -41.07
C SER A 4 5.10 -23.58 -40.63
N THR A 5 4.80 -22.29 -40.45
CA THR A 5 5.68 -21.30 -39.82
C THR A 5 5.72 -21.58 -38.29
N PRO A 6 6.87 -21.61 -37.66
CA PRO A 6 6.93 -21.82 -36.20
C PRO A 6 6.53 -20.55 -35.46
N VAL A 7 5.49 -20.63 -34.63
CA VAL A 7 5.12 -19.61 -33.64
C VAL A 7 5.92 -19.91 -32.38
N SER A 8 7.15 -19.39 -32.24
CA SER A 8 8.00 -19.65 -31.07
C SER A 8 8.92 -18.52 -30.60
N ASP A 9 8.95 -17.36 -31.25
CA ASP A 9 9.97 -16.34 -30.90
C ASP A 9 9.54 -15.40 -29.74
N GLY A 10 8.28 -15.01 -29.68
CA GLY A 10 7.82 -14.02 -28.68
C GLY A 10 7.78 -14.50 -27.22
N ARG A 11 7.68 -15.82 -26.97
CA ARG A 11 7.66 -16.36 -25.60
C ARG A 11 9.07 -16.49 -25.00
N LEU A 12 10.06 -16.80 -25.80
CA LEU A 12 11.45 -16.95 -25.38
C LEU A 12 12.07 -15.58 -25.05
N GLU A 13 11.76 -14.55 -25.83
CA GLU A 13 12.24 -13.17 -25.57
C GLU A 13 11.57 -12.57 -24.31
N ALA A 14 10.29 -12.76 -24.11
CA ALA A 14 9.58 -12.31 -22.90
C ALA A 14 10.08 -13.01 -21.63
N ASP A 15 10.47 -14.28 -21.70
CA ASP A 15 10.97 -15.03 -20.56
C ASP A 15 12.42 -14.64 -20.20
N SER A 16 13.25 -14.32 -21.22
CA SER A 16 14.60 -13.81 -21.00
C SER A 16 14.61 -12.41 -20.37
N GLY A 17 13.75 -11.49 -20.84
CA GLY A 17 13.59 -10.15 -20.26
C GLY A 17 13.11 -10.16 -18.82
N ASN A 18 12.17 -11.03 -18.50
CA ASN A 18 11.66 -11.20 -17.13
C ASN A 18 12.74 -11.77 -16.19
N THR A 19 13.61 -12.65 -16.70
CA THR A 19 14.72 -13.23 -15.91
C THR A 19 15.79 -12.17 -15.61
N ASP A 20 16.12 -11.29 -16.55
CA ASP A 20 17.07 -10.19 -16.32
C ASP A 20 16.48 -9.17 -15.31
N LEU A 21 15.22 -8.79 -15.46
CA LEU A 21 14.55 -7.89 -14.53
C LEU A 21 14.49 -8.47 -13.12
N LEU A 22 14.28 -9.80 -12.98
CA LEU A 22 14.28 -10.47 -11.69
C LEU A 22 15.62 -10.30 -10.97
N ARG A 23 16.75 -10.37 -11.67
CA ARG A 23 18.09 -10.13 -11.08
C ARG A 23 18.29 -8.69 -10.59
N LYS A 24 17.58 -7.73 -11.19
CA LYS A 24 17.60 -6.31 -10.87
C LYS A 24 16.46 -5.89 -9.93
N THR A 25 15.82 -6.88 -9.30
CA THR A 25 14.72 -6.66 -8.37
C THR A 25 15.17 -6.81 -6.92
N GLY A 26 14.92 -5.78 -6.11
CA GLY A 26 15.10 -5.83 -4.66
C GLY A 26 13.77 -6.15 -3.95
N ILE A 27 13.82 -7.00 -2.92
CA ILE A 27 12.64 -7.38 -2.14
C ILE A 27 12.77 -6.83 -0.74
N VAL A 28 11.84 -5.99 -0.33
CA VAL A 28 11.82 -5.30 0.95
C VAL A 28 10.73 -5.88 1.85
N ILE A 29 11.11 -6.36 3.03
CA ILE A 29 10.19 -6.93 4.00
C ILE A 29 10.41 -6.25 5.36
N PRO A 30 9.55 -5.29 5.75
CA PRO A 30 9.54 -4.77 7.10
C PRO A 30 9.10 -5.85 8.08
N THR A 31 9.83 -6.00 9.20
CA THR A 31 9.56 -7.04 10.21
C THR A 31 9.47 -6.48 11.62
N TYR A 32 8.58 -7.08 12.41
CA TYR A 32 8.53 -6.94 13.85
C TYR A 32 7.97 -8.22 14.48
N ASN A 33 8.80 -8.94 15.27
CA ASN A 33 8.44 -10.20 15.92
C ASN A 33 7.83 -11.21 14.94
N ALA A 34 8.54 -11.47 13.82
CA ALA A 34 8.11 -12.29 12.70
C ALA A 34 8.48 -13.79 12.86
N ALA A 35 9.17 -14.20 13.93
CA ALA A 35 9.69 -15.56 14.07
C ALA A 35 8.60 -16.63 13.87
N ARG A 36 7.37 -16.36 14.31
CA ARG A 36 6.23 -17.30 14.14
C ARG A 36 5.81 -17.53 12.68
N TYR A 37 6.16 -16.62 11.78
CA TYR A 37 5.84 -16.74 10.34
C TYR A 37 7.04 -17.21 9.53
N TRP A 38 8.24 -17.24 10.14
CA TRP A 38 9.51 -17.28 9.43
C TRP A 38 9.66 -18.50 8.53
N ASP A 39 9.42 -19.70 9.03
CA ASP A 39 9.62 -20.92 8.27
C ASP A 39 8.74 -20.97 7.00
N ARG A 40 7.48 -20.50 7.12
CA ARG A 40 6.58 -20.41 5.99
C ARG A 40 6.98 -19.33 4.99
N LEU A 41 7.40 -18.16 5.49
CA LEU A 41 7.86 -17.05 4.66
C LEU A 41 9.13 -17.44 3.90
N GLN A 42 10.14 -17.97 4.60
CA GLN A 42 11.38 -18.39 3.98
C GLN A 42 11.12 -19.48 2.92
N ALA A 43 10.40 -20.54 3.26
CA ALA A 43 10.06 -21.59 2.30
C ALA A 43 9.26 -21.10 1.09
N ALA A 44 8.45 -20.05 1.23
CA ALA A 44 7.75 -19.42 0.13
C ALA A 44 8.68 -18.59 -0.75
N LEU A 45 9.63 -17.83 -0.16
CA LEU A 45 10.62 -17.03 -0.88
C LEU A 45 11.64 -17.90 -1.62
N ASP A 46 12.11 -18.99 -1.02
CA ASP A 46 13.06 -19.92 -1.63
C ASP A 46 12.56 -20.53 -2.96
N ARG A 47 11.24 -20.56 -3.14
CA ARG A 47 10.61 -21.04 -4.38
C ARG A 47 10.46 -19.98 -5.47
N GLN A 48 10.80 -18.70 -5.20
CA GLN A 48 10.54 -17.60 -6.13
C GLN A 48 11.69 -17.33 -7.12
N GLY A 49 12.76 -18.10 -7.09
CA GLY A 49 13.92 -17.90 -7.97
C GLY A 49 14.71 -16.62 -7.68
N VAL A 50 14.54 -16.04 -6.48
CA VAL A 50 15.28 -14.85 -6.01
C VAL A 50 16.44 -15.28 -5.13
N SER A 51 17.57 -14.57 -5.22
CA SER A 51 18.73 -14.84 -4.38
C SER A 51 18.62 -14.12 -3.02
N CYS A 52 19.30 -14.63 -2.00
CA CYS A 52 19.21 -14.10 -0.64
C CYS A 52 19.71 -12.66 -0.51
N ASP A 53 20.64 -12.22 -1.36
CA ASP A 53 21.18 -10.85 -1.39
C ASP A 53 20.19 -9.82 -1.96
N GLN A 54 19.18 -10.28 -2.71
CA GLN A 54 18.08 -9.44 -3.17
C GLN A 54 17.05 -9.14 -2.06
N ILE A 55 17.05 -9.92 -0.97
CA ILE A 55 16.07 -9.78 0.11
C ILE A 55 16.62 -8.86 1.20
N PHE A 56 15.91 -7.77 1.45
CA PHE A 56 16.24 -6.76 2.43
C PHE A 56 15.20 -6.69 3.55
N ILE A 57 15.57 -7.13 4.73
CA ILE A 57 14.76 -7.09 5.94
C ILE A 57 14.97 -5.75 6.65
N VAL A 58 13.90 -5.02 6.90
CA VAL A 58 13.93 -3.84 7.78
C VAL A 58 13.27 -4.21 9.09
N ASP A 59 14.10 -4.50 10.10
CA ASP A 59 13.64 -4.99 11.39
C ASP A 59 13.43 -3.86 12.39
N SER A 60 12.21 -3.73 12.91
CA SER A 60 11.82 -2.68 13.87
C SER A 60 12.11 -3.10 15.31
N SER A 61 13.37 -3.49 15.59
CA SER A 61 13.85 -3.93 16.92
C SER A 61 13.06 -5.11 17.48
N SER A 62 12.92 -6.18 16.70
CA SER A 62 12.32 -7.44 17.15
C SER A 62 12.99 -7.98 18.40
N THR A 63 12.20 -8.48 19.33
CA THR A 63 12.63 -9.08 20.60
C THR A 63 12.69 -10.60 20.55
N ASP A 64 12.14 -11.21 19.49
CA ASP A 64 12.16 -12.65 19.23
C ASP A 64 13.34 -13.06 18.34
N ASN A 65 13.32 -14.28 17.80
CA ASN A 65 14.37 -14.81 16.95
C ASN A 65 14.41 -14.26 15.51
N THR A 66 13.53 -13.32 15.12
CA THR A 66 13.43 -12.81 13.75
C THR A 66 14.78 -12.46 13.14
N ARG A 67 15.57 -11.62 13.80
CA ARG A 67 16.87 -11.17 13.28
C ARG A 67 17.90 -12.30 13.13
N LYS A 68 17.87 -13.28 14.05
CA LYS A 68 18.75 -14.45 14.00
C LYS A 68 18.39 -15.33 12.80
N LEU A 69 17.11 -15.55 12.55
CA LEU A 69 16.59 -16.33 11.44
C LEU A 69 16.91 -15.66 10.09
N ALA A 70 16.71 -14.35 9.98
CA ALA A 70 17.02 -13.60 8.76
C ALA A 70 18.53 -13.64 8.41
N ARG A 71 19.42 -13.52 9.41
CA ARG A 71 20.87 -13.67 9.18
C ARG A 71 21.24 -15.09 8.74
N ARG A 72 20.63 -16.11 9.32
CA ARG A 72 20.86 -17.52 8.91
C ARG A 72 20.42 -17.79 7.48
N ALA A 73 19.34 -17.15 7.03
CA ALA A 73 18.88 -17.22 5.66
C ALA A 73 19.76 -16.43 4.67
N GLY A 74 20.78 -15.72 5.12
CA GLY A 74 21.65 -14.89 4.28
C GLY A 74 21.05 -13.57 3.84
N TYR A 75 19.91 -13.16 4.42
CA TYR A 75 19.22 -11.92 4.03
C TYR A 75 19.94 -10.67 4.56
N ARG A 76 19.92 -9.60 3.79
CA ARG A 76 20.41 -8.29 4.23
C ARG A 76 19.45 -7.74 5.28
N ILE A 77 19.99 -7.22 6.40
CA ILE A 77 19.18 -6.71 7.51
C ILE A 77 19.60 -5.29 7.88
N LYS A 78 18.62 -4.41 8.00
CA LYS A 78 18.77 -3.12 8.67
C LYS A 78 17.84 -3.07 9.87
N GLN A 79 18.40 -2.85 11.05
CA GLN A 79 17.61 -2.63 12.25
C GLN A 79 17.31 -1.13 12.38
N ILE A 80 16.06 -0.82 12.73
CA ILE A 80 15.61 0.52 13.13
C ILE A 80 14.98 0.48 14.52
N PRO A 81 15.00 1.57 15.28
CA PRO A 81 14.22 1.67 16.52
C PRO A 81 12.74 1.46 16.23
N LYS A 82 12.03 0.79 17.13
CA LYS A 82 10.59 0.51 16.97
C LYS A 82 9.79 1.83 16.84
N GLU A 83 10.18 2.82 17.60
CA GLU A 83 9.58 4.15 17.65
C GLU A 83 9.77 4.91 16.32
N SER A 84 10.84 4.60 15.60
CA SER A 84 11.15 5.23 14.30
C SER A 84 10.39 4.61 13.13
N PHE A 85 9.65 3.51 13.35
CA PHE A 85 8.91 2.89 12.27
C PHE A 85 7.76 3.79 11.79
N ARG A 86 7.81 4.14 10.51
CA ARG A 86 6.73 4.79 9.77
C ARG A 86 6.61 4.10 8.44
N HIS A 87 5.40 3.76 8.04
CA HIS A 87 5.17 3.01 6.80
C HIS A 87 5.87 3.64 5.59
N GLY A 88 5.62 4.91 5.32
CA GLY A 88 6.23 5.61 4.18
C GLY A 88 7.73 5.84 4.37
N ALA A 89 8.17 6.38 5.51
CA ALA A 89 9.59 6.68 5.74
C ALA A 89 10.46 5.41 5.72
N THR A 90 9.97 4.30 6.28
CA THR A 90 10.70 3.03 6.30
C THR A 90 10.83 2.45 4.88
N ARG A 91 9.78 2.52 4.07
CA ARG A 91 9.83 2.07 2.67
C ARG A 91 10.70 2.96 1.81
N GLN A 92 10.64 4.27 2.02
CA GLN A 92 11.51 5.22 1.31
C GLN A 92 12.97 4.99 1.65
N MET A 93 13.31 4.81 2.92
CA MET A 93 14.66 4.48 3.37
C MET A 93 15.16 3.17 2.75
N ALA A 94 14.31 2.16 2.61
CA ALA A 94 14.65 0.91 1.95
C ALA A 94 14.89 1.11 0.45
N ALA A 95 14.09 1.93 -0.25
CA ALA A 95 14.31 2.29 -1.64
C ALA A 95 15.67 2.96 -1.85
N GLU A 96 16.01 3.91 -0.99
CA GLU A 96 17.31 4.61 -1.02
C GLU A 96 18.49 3.67 -0.72
N SER A 97 18.28 2.63 0.08
CA SER A 97 19.30 1.63 0.43
C SER A 97 19.57 0.59 -0.66
N LEU A 98 18.66 0.45 -1.63
CA LEU A 98 18.70 -0.53 -2.72
C LEU A 98 18.85 0.18 -4.09
N SER A 99 19.75 1.15 -4.17
CA SER A 99 19.97 2.00 -5.35
C SER A 99 20.38 1.23 -6.63
N TRP A 100 20.80 -0.04 -6.50
CA TRP A 100 21.12 -0.93 -7.61
C TRP A 100 19.89 -1.52 -8.30
N ALA A 101 18.72 -1.53 -7.61
CA ALA A 101 17.51 -2.16 -8.11
C ALA A 101 16.80 -1.28 -9.15
N GLU A 102 16.32 -1.88 -10.22
CA GLU A 102 15.41 -1.24 -11.18
C GLU A 102 13.95 -1.34 -10.73
N VAL A 103 13.63 -2.43 -10.03
CA VAL A 103 12.30 -2.68 -9.44
C VAL A 103 12.44 -3.03 -7.97
N LEU A 104 11.56 -2.50 -7.14
CA LEU A 104 11.45 -2.84 -5.72
C LEU A 104 10.12 -3.51 -5.44
N VAL A 105 10.16 -4.72 -4.90
CA VAL A 105 9.00 -5.45 -4.39
C VAL A 105 8.89 -5.24 -2.88
N TYR A 106 7.78 -4.72 -2.43
CA TYR A 106 7.45 -4.61 -1.01
C TYR A 106 6.47 -5.71 -0.62
N MET A 107 6.77 -6.38 0.50
CA MET A 107 5.93 -7.41 1.08
C MET A 107 5.80 -7.20 2.59
N THR A 108 4.67 -7.59 3.17
CA THR A 108 4.59 -7.75 4.63
C THR A 108 5.07 -9.13 5.06
N GLN A 109 5.55 -9.23 6.30
CA GLN A 109 6.13 -10.46 6.87
C GLN A 109 5.20 -11.68 6.88
N ASP A 110 3.94 -11.49 6.64
CA ASP A 110 2.85 -12.49 6.68
C ASP A 110 2.10 -12.63 5.35
N ALA A 111 2.58 -11.97 4.30
CA ALA A 111 2.13 -12.17 2.93
C ALA A 111 2.96 -13.30 2.31
N LEU A 112 2.37 -14.47 2.17
CA LEU A 112 3.06 -15.66 1.67
C LEU A 112 2.85 -15.82 0.16
N PRO A 113 3.90 -15.74 -0.68
CA PRO A 113 3.83 -16.04 -2.11
C PRO A 113 3.13 -17.36 -2.39
N PHE A 114 2.13 -17.33 -3.27
CA PHE A 114 1.38 -18.49 -3.70
C PHE A 114 1.88 -18.96 -5.08
N GLY A 115 2.38 -20.18 -5.16
CA GLY A 115 3.03 -20.72 -6.37
C GLY A 115 4.52 -20.36 -6.47
N GLN A 116 5.15 -20.74 -7.58
CA GLN A 116 6.59 -20.60 -7.78
C GLN A 116 6.97 -19.29 -8.52
N ASP A 117 6.06 -18.77 -9.32
CA ASP A 117 6.30 -17.61 -10.18
C ASP A 117 5.62 -16.31 -9.68
N CYS A 118 5.25 -16.26 -8.42
CA CYS A 118 4.46 -15.15 -7.88
C CYS A 118 5.19 -13.82 -8.03
N ILE A 119 6.48 -13.74 -7.68
CA ILE A 119 7.29 -12.52 -7.85
C ILE A 119 7.55 -12.26 -9.33
N LYS A 120 7.88 -13.28 -10.13
CA LYS A 120 8.09 -13.17 -11.57
C LYS A 120 6.85 -12.63 -12.27
N ASN A 121 5.65 -13.11 -11.90
CA ASN A 121 4.38 -12.63 -12.44
C ASN A 121 4.14 -11.15 -12.08
N LEU A 122 4.45 -10.75 -10.84
CA LEU A 122 4.27 -9.36 -10.41
C LEU A 122 5.18 -8.41 -11.21
N ILE A 123 6.46 -8.73 -11.31
CA ILE A 123 7.42 -7.89 -12.03
C ILE A 123 7.25 -7.93 -13.55
N GLY A 124 6.59 -8.96 -14.08
CA GLY A 124 6.24 -9.07 -15.50
C GLY A 124 5.39 -7.89 -16.02
N ALA A 125 4.66 -7.21 -15.13
CA ALA A 125 3.95 -5.97 -15.47
C ALA A 125 4.88 -4.87 -15.98
N PHE A 126 6.14 -4.84 -15.58
CA PHE A 126 7.14 -3.83 -15.96
C PHE A 126 7.79 -4.06 -17.32
N SER A 127 7.38 -5.11 -18.06
CA SER A 127 7.69 -5.25 -19.47
C SER A 127 7.11 -4.10 -20.30
N ASP A 128 5.99 -3.52 -19.86
CA ASP A 128 5.50 -2.23 -20.34
C ASP A 128 6.29 -1.11 -19.67
N PRO A 129 7.06 -0.30 -20.42
CA PRO A 129 7.87 0.79 -19.88
C PRO A 129 7.05 1.91 -19.22
N GLU A 130 5.76 2.02 -19.52
CA GLU A 130 4.84 3.00 -18.93
C GLU A 130 4.29 2.57 -17.57
N VAL A 131 4.57 1.33 -17.11
CA VAL A 131 4.14 0.85 -15.79
C VAL A 131 5.09 1.36 -14.72
N GLY A 132 4.55 2.19 -13.82
CA GLY A 132 5.26 2.73 -12.65
C GLY A 132 5.12 1.86 -11.41
N ALA A 133 3.95 1.23 -11.21
CA ALA A 133 3.70 0.35 -10.08
C ALA A 133 2.79 -0.83 -10.46
N ALA A 134 2.96 -1.93 -9.73
CA ALA A 134 2.08 -3.10 -9.82
C ALA A 134 1.78 -3.65 -8.43
N TYR A 135 0.63 -4.28 -8.23
CA TYR A 135 0.34 -4.98 -6.99
C TYR A 135 -0.38 -6.30 -7.26
N GLY A 136 -0.11 -7.26 -6.38
CA GLY A 136 -0.61 -8.62 -6.52
C GLY A 136 -1.93 -8.87 -5.82
N ARG A 137 -2.47 -10.04 -6.10
CA ARG A 137 -3.71 -10.58 -5.55
C ARG A 137 -3.49 -11.06 -4.13
N GLN A 138 -4.40 -10.70 -3.21
CA GLN A 138 -4.43 -11.26 -1.87
C GLN A 138 -5.51 -12.32 -1.76
N LEU A 139 -5.10 -13.56 -1.51
CA LEU A 139 -5.99 -14.68 -1.25
C LEU A 139 -6.32 -14.74 0.25
N PRO A 140 -7.56 -15.09 0.62
CA PRO A 140 -7.91 -15.35 2.01
C PRO A 140 -7.18 -16.59 2.50
N ARG A 141 -6.85 -16.62 3.80
CA ARG A 141 -6.39 -17.86 4.45
C ARG A 141 -7.51 -18.88 4.48
N GLU A 142 -7.13 -20.15 4.65
CA GLU A 142 -8.08 -21.28 4.69
C GLU A 142 -9.12 -21.10 5.81
N GLU A 143 -8.68 -20.62 6.98
CA GLU A 143 -9.50 -20.41 8.17
C GLU A 143 -10.32 -19.11 8.14
N ALA A 144 -10.23 -18.33 7.05
CA ALA A 144 -10.95 -17.05 6.94
C ALA A 144 -12.48 -17.30 6.93
N ASN A 145 -13.20 -16.56 7.78
CA ASN A 145 -14.66 -16.61 7.77
C ASN A 145 -15.25 -15.96 6.51
N ALA A 146 -16.56 -16.09 6.30
CA ALA A 146 -17.21 -15.62 5.08
C ALA A 146 -17.10 -14.09 4.88
N ILE A 147 -17.05 -13.27 5.95
CA ILE A 147 -16.87 -11.81 5.87
C ILE A 147 -15.46 -11.49 5.34
N GLU A 148 -14.42 -12.10 5.92
CA GLU A 148 -13.03 -11.90 5.50
C GLU A 148 -12.80 -12.41 4.08
N ARG A 149 -13.34 -13.59 3.75
CA ARG A 149 -13.25 -14.19 2.41
C ARG A 149 -13.88 -13.29 1.36
N HIS A 150 -15.10 -12.78 1.62
CA HIS A 150 -15.73 -11.83 0.71
C HIS A 150 -14.88 -10.58 0.50
N ALA A 151 -14.36 -9.99 1.58
CA ALA A 151 -13.55 -8.77 1.48
C ALA A 151 -12.29 -8.96 0.60
N ARG A 152 -11.65 -10.14 0.66
CA ARG A 152 -10.52 -10.45 -0.22
C ARG A 152 -10.95 -10.65 -1.66
N LEU A 153 -11.98 -11.47 -1.90
CA LEU A 153 -12.47 -11.74 -3.26
C LEU A 153 -13.00 -10.49 -3.97
N PHE A 154 -13.61 -9.56 -3.23
CA PHE A 154 -14.13 -8.30 -3.77
C PHE A 154 -13.01 -7.32 -4.15
N ASN A 155 -12.01 -7.15 -3.28
CA ASN A 155 -10.94 -6.20 -3.51
C ASN A 155 -9.83 -6.73 -4.42
N TYR A 156 -9.72 -8.05 -4.56
CA TYR A 156 -8.67 -8.73 -5.33
C TYR A 156 -9.30 -9.80 -6.25
N PRO A 157 -10.00 -9.37 -7.32
CA PRO A 157 -10.66 -10.28 -8.26
C PRO A 157 -9.64 -11.17 -8.98
N ALA A 158 -10.13 -12.19 -9.69
CA ALA A 158 -9.28 -13.13 -10.43
C ALA A 158 -8.82 -12.62 -11.81
N VAL A 159 -9.14 -11.38 -12.16
CA VAL A 159 -8.82 -10.76 -13.45
C VAL A 159 -7.92 -9.56 -13.22
N SER A 160 -6.80 -9.53 -13.93
CA SER A 160 -5.85 -8.40 -13.91
C SER A 160 -6.47 -7.14 -14.52
N ASP A 161 -5.97 -5.99 -14.11
CA ASP A 161 -6.49 -4.68 -14.51
C ASP A 161 -5.33 -3.67 -14.66
N VAL A 162 -5.39 -2.85 -15.71
CA VAL A 162 -4.42 -1.78 -15.97
C VAL A 162 -5.11 -0.45 -15.75
N ARG A 163 -4.57 0.36 -14.85
CA ARG A 163 -5.14 1.64 -14.47
C ARG A 163 -4.29 2.79 -14.97
N THR A 164 -4.98 3.77 -15.53
CA THR A 164 -4.46 5.08 -15.91
C THR A 164 -5.18 6.17 -15.13
N PHE A 165 -4.75 7.42 -15.26
CA PHE A 165 -5.48 8.53 -14.64
C PHE A 165 -6.95 8.64 -15.13
N ALA A 166 -7.25 8.23 -16.37
CA ALA A 166 -8.61 8.19 -16.89
C ALA A 166 -9.51 7.20 -16.15
N SER A 167 -8.96 6.14 -15.56
CA SER A 167 -9.72 5.13 -14.80
C SER A 167 -10.48 5.72 -13.59
N ARG A 168 -10.11 6.93 -13.13
CA ARG A 168 -10.80 7.63 -12.03
C ARG A 168 -12.27 7.93 -12.33
N THR A 169 -12.64 8.07 -13.59
CA THR A 169 -14.03 8.37 -13.98
C THR A 169 -14.99 7.23 -13.64
N GLN A 170 -14.50 5.99 -13.62
CA GLN A 170 -15.28 4.80 -13.30
C GLN A 170 -15.01 4.28 -11.88
N LEU A 171 -13.74 4.36 -11.44
CA LEU A 171 -13.29 3.76 -10.18
C LEU A 171 -13.20 4.76 -9.02
N GLY A 172 -13.30 6.06 -9.28
CA GLY A 172 -13.04 7.06 -8.25
C GLY A 172 -11.65 6.89 -7.66
N ILE A 173 -11.51 7.08 -6.36
CA ILE A 173 -10.25 6.89 -5.62
C ILE A 173 -9.71 5.45 -5.69
N LYS A 174 -10.54 4.47 -6.00
CA LYS A 174 -10.11 3.07 -6.20
C LYS A 174 -9.16 2.93 -7.40
N ALA A 175 -9.14 3.87 -8.34
CA ALA A 175 -8.13 3.89 -9.41
C ALA A 175 -6.70 3.91 -8.82
N ALA A 176 -6.48 4.63 -7.71
CA ALA A 176 -5.20 4.69 -7.01
C ALA A 176 -5.03 3.59 -5.93
N PHE A 177 -6.00 2.67 -5.78
CA PHE A 177 -5.89 1.61 -4.79
C PHE A 177 -4.78 0.62 -5.16
N MET A 178 -3.89 0.39 -4.21
CA MET A 178 -2.94 -0.71 -4.21
C MET A 178 -2.61 -1.13 -2.78
N SER A 179 -1.76 -2.13 -2.58
CA SER A 179 -1.42 -2.59 -1.22
C SER A 179 0.02 -3.07 -1.14
N ASN A 180 0.79 -2.42 -0.28
CA ASN A 180 2.17 -2.80 0.04
C ASN A 180 2.30 -4.12 0.81
N SER A 181 1.20 -4.84 1.03
CA SER A 181 1.32 -6.23 1.47
C SER A 181 1.95 -7.11 0.38
N PHE A 182 1.78 -6.74 -0.90
CA PHE A 182 2.51 -7.30 -2.03
C PHE A 182 2.39 -6.36 -3.23
N ALA A 183 3.39 -5.51 -3.42
CA ALA A 183 3.42 -4.51 -4.49
C ALA A 183 4.84 -4.31 -5.02
N ALA A 184 4.95 -3.89 -6.26
CA ALA A 184 6.21 -3.58 -6.92
C ALA A 184 6.20 -2.17 -7.51
N TYR A 185 7.36 -1.55 -7.57
CA TYR A 185 7.55 -0.20 -8.08
C TYR A 185 8.77 -0.13 -8.98
N ARG A 186 8.62 0.48 -10.14
CA ARG A 186 9.75 0.93 -10.95
C ARG A 186 10.45 2.06 -10.19
N VAL A 187 11.73 1.89 -9.87
CA VAL A 187 12.47 2.85 -9.02
C VAL A 187 12.50 4.24 -9.63
N SER A 188 12.73 4.36 -10.95
CA SER A 188 12.72 5.65 -11.64
C SER A 188 11.38 6.37 -11.50
N ALA A 189 10.25 5.69 -11.72
CA ALA A 189 8.91 6.24 -11.55
C ALA A 189 8.61 6.62 -10.10
N LEU A 190 9.02 5.78 -9.14
CA LEU A 190 8.86 6.07 -7.71
C LEU A 190 9.59 7.36 -7.31
N MET A 191 10.84 7.52 -7.78
CA MET A 191 11.64 8.71 -7.46
C MET A 191 11.11 9.96 -8.17
N GLU A 192 10.67 9.83 -9.43
CA GLU A 192 10.06 10.93 -10.19
C GLU A 192 8.86 11.56 -9.47
N VAL A 193 8.01 10.74 -8.85
CA VAL A 193 6.82 11.24 -8.13
C VAL A 193 7.10 11.63 -6.66
N GLY A 194 8.38 11.72 -6.27
CA GLY A 194 8.83 12.16 -4.95
C GLY A 194 8.88 11.07 -3.88
N GLY A 195 8.84 9.78 -4.29
CA GLY A 195 8.95 8.65 -3.39
C GLY A 195 7.76 8.47 -2.45
N PHE A 196 7.95 7.64 -1.43
CA PHE A 196 6.95 7.43 -0.40
C PHE A 196 6.86 8.64 0.54
N PRO A 197 5.64 9.14 0.84
CA PRO A 197 5.45 10.23 1.80
C PRO A 197 5.93 9.78 3.20
N ARG A 198 6.79 10.59 3.84
CA ARG A 198 7.42 10.21 5.12
C ARG A 198 6.50 10.44 6.33
N ASN A 199 5.58 11.41 6.24
CA ASN A 199 4.75 11.89 7.35
C ASN A 199 3.27 11.55 7.18
N THR A 200 2.93 10.45 6.52
CA THR A 200 1.55 9.97 6.45
C THR A 200 1.28 8.92 7.53
N ILE A 201 0.08 8.93 8.07
CA ILE A 201 -0.32 7.96 9.09
C ILE A 201 -0.47 6.55 8.49
N VAL A 202 -1.11 6.45 7.31
CA VAL A 202 -1.33 5.22 6.54
C VAL A 202 -1.46 5.54 5.05
N SER A 203 -1.60 4.50 4.20
CA SER A 203 -1.94 4.63 2.77
C SER A 203 -0.90 5.41 1.97
N GLU A 204 0.37 5.27 2.33
CA GLU A 204 1.48 5.84 1.56
C GLU A 204 1.52 5.30 0.13
N GLU A 205 1.12 4.02 -0.07
CA GLU A 205 1.01 3.39 -1.38
C GLU A 205 -0.07 4.02 -2.25
N VAL A 206 -1.21 4.38 -1.66
CA VAL A 206 -2.30 5.07 -2.39
C VAL A 206 -1.83 6.46 -2.83
N THR A 207 -1.09 7.17 -1.98
CA THR A 207 -0.50 8.47 -2.33
C THR A 207 0.48 8.35 -3.49
N VAL A 208 1.38 7.33 -3.48
CA VAL A 208 2.32 7.09 -4.57
C VAL A 208 1.59 6.71 -5.85
N ALA A 209 0.64 5.77 -5.79
CA ALA A 209 -0.15 5.36 -6.95
C ALA A 209 -0.91 6.55 -7.56
N ALA A 210 -1.53 7.39 -6.73
CA ALA A 210 -2.24 8.58 -7.21
C ALA A 210 -1.30 9.57 -7.91
N ARG A 211 -0.11 9.84 -7.34
CA ARG A 211 0.90 10.69 -7.99
C ARG A 211 1.40 10.08 -9.30
N MET A 212 1.64 8.77 -9.35
CA MET A 212 2.02 8.07 -10.57
C MET A 212 0.96 8.19 -11.65
N LEU A 213 -0.32 7.97 -11.33
CA LEU A 213 -1.42 8.11 -12.29
C LEU A 213 -1.55 9.55 -12.81
N ILE A 214 -1.37 10.56 -11.95
CA ILE A 214 -1.37 11.98 -12.35
C ILE A 214 -0.16 12.31 -13.25
N ALA A 215 0.98 11.67 -13.02
CA ALA A 215 2.19 11.76 -13.84
C ALA A 215 2.15 10.87 -15.10
N GLU A 216 0.97 10.34 -15.44
CA GLU A 216 0.69 9.51 -16.62
C GLU A 216 1.33 8.12 -16.60
N TRP A 217 1.91 7.69 -15.47
CA TRP A 217 2.31 6.29 -15.27
C TRP A 217 1.08 5.39 -15.11
N LYS A 218 1.20 4.14 -15.57
CA LYS A 218 0.21 3.10 -15.35
C LYS A 218 0.42 2.41 -14.00
N VAL A 219 -0.67 2.00 -13.35
CA VAL A 219 -0.68 1.13 -12.16
C VAL A 219 -1.39 -0.17 -12.53
N VAL A 220 -0.73 -1.30 -12.33
CA VAL A 220 -1.24 -2.63 -12.74
C VAL A 220 -1.70 -3.42 -11.52
N TYR A 221 -2.89 -3.97 -11.57
CA TYR A 221 -3.30 -5.07 -10.71
C TYR A 221 -2.99 -6.39 -11.41
N GLN A 222 -2.13 -7.21 -10.83
CA GLN A 222 -1.69 -8.48 -11.39
C GLN A 222 -2.32 -9.66 -10.64
N ALA A 223 -3.38 -10.23 -11.19
CA ALA A 223 -4.15 -11.28 -10.53
C ALA A 223 -3.38 -12.61 -10.40
N ASP A 224 -2.47 -12.89 -11.34
CA ASP A 224 -1.65 -14.12 -11.35
C ASP A 224 -0.47 -14.04 -10.38
N ALA A 225 -0.15 -12.87 -9.88
CA ALA A 225 0.81 -12.65 -8.81
C ALA A 225 0.07 -12.68 -7.46
N ALA A 226 -0.09 -13.86 -6.87
CA ALA A 226 -0.93 -14.03 -5.69
C ALA A 226 -0.12 -14.28 -4.41
N VAL A 227 -0.58 -13.73 -3.29
CA VAL A 227 -0.10 -14.03 -1.93
C VAL A 227 -1.26 -14.46 -1.04
N VAL A 228 -1.02 -15.40 -0.15
CA VAL A 228 -1.98 -15.71 0.93
C VAL A 228 -1.78 -14.68 2.04
N HIS A 229 -2.75 -13.79 2.21
CA HIS A 229 -2.70 -12.73 3.20
C HIS A 229 -4.10 -12.31 3.65
N SER A 230 -4.44 -12.56 4.89
CA SER A 230 -5.63 -12.03 5.55
C SER A 230 -5.43 -11.97 7.07
N HIS A 231 -6.16 -11.09 7.73
CA HIS A 231 -6.14 -10.96 9.18
C HIS A 231 -7.56 -10.97 9.73
N PRO A 232 -7.82 -11.76 10.78
CA PRO A 232 -9.06 -11.67 11.52
C PRO A 232 -9.01 -10.40 12.39
N LEU A 233 -9.42 -9.26 11.83
CA LEU A 233 -9.48 -8.02 12.60
C LEU A 233 -10.70 -8.04 13.52
N SER A 234 -10.50 -7.65 14.78
CA SER A 234 -11.61 -7.32 15.68
C SER A 234 -12.32 -6.05 15.18
N ILE A 235 -13.54 -5.83 15.65
CA ILE A 235 -14.31 -4.61 15.31
C ILE A 235 -13.55 -3.35 15.73
N ALA A 236 -12.89 -3.39 16.90
CA ALA A 236 -12.08 -2.26 17.37
C ALA A 236 -10.87 -1.98 16.44
N GLN A 237 -10.19 -3.03 15.98
CA GLN A 237 -9.08 -2.87 15.04
C GLN A 237 -9.55 -2.36 13.67
N GLU A 238 -10.70 -2.82 13.17
CA GLU A 238 -11.31 -2.27 11.96
C GLU A 238 -11.69 -0.80 12.15
N PHE A 239 -12.27 -0.45 13.30
CA PHE A 239 -12.62 0.92 13.64
C PHE A 239 -11.37 1.82 13.59
N SER A 240 -10.31 1.46 14.31
CA SER A 240 -9.05 2.21 14.31
C SER A 240 -8.46 2.37 12.90
N ARG A 241 -8.42 1.29 12.12
CA ARG A 241 -7.91 1.32 10.75
C ARG A 241 -8.70 2.27 9.85
N TYR A 242 -10.03 2.25 9.91
CA TYR A 242 -10.86 3.14 9.09
C TYR A 242 -10.82 4.58 9.57
N PHE A 243 -10.61 4.81 10.87
CA PHE A 243 -10.28 6.14 11.40
C PHE A 243 -9.00 6.68 10.76
N ASP A 244 -7.92 5.91 10.76
CA ASP A 244 -6.63 6.30 10.21
C ASP A 244 -6.72 6.56 8.70
N ILE A 245 -7.48 5.77 7.94
CA ILE A 245 -7.76 6.01 6.53
C ILE A 245 -8.54 7.33 6.35
N GLY A 246 -9.52 7.59 7.20
CA GLY A 246 -10.27 8.85 7.20
C GLY A 246 -9.36 10.06 7.47
N VAL A 247 -8.45 9.95 8.44
CA VAL A 247 -7.43 10.98 8.73
C VAL A 247 -6.56 11.23 7.50
N HIS A 248 -6.06 10.16 6.86
CA HIS A 248 -5.25 10.29 5.66
C HIS A 248 -5.99 11.06 4.55
N HIS A 249 -7.22 10.68 4.26
CA HIS A 249 -8.03 11.36 3.24
C HIS A 249 -8.39 12.79 3.66
N GLY A 250 -8.64 13.05 4.96
CA GLY A 250 -8.93 14.39 5.46
C GLY A 250 -7.74 15.35 5.34
N ARG A 251 -6.52 14.85 5.54
CA ARG A 251 -5.25 15.60 5.40
C ARG A 251 -4.77 15.68 3.95
N SER A 252 -5.13 14.71 3.12
CA SER A 252 -4.75 14.63 1.71
C SER A 252 -5.95 14.89 0.79
N ARG A 253 -6.65 16.01 0.98
CA ARG A 253 -7.88 16.34 0.23
C ARG A 253 -7.69 16.34 -1.28
N TRP A 254 -6.50 16.68 -1.75
CA TRP A 254 -6.15 16.62 -3.16
C TRP A 254 -6.41 15.26 -3.79
N LEU A 255 -6.32 14.15 -3.01
CA LEU A 255 -6.68 12.81 -3.49
C LEU A 255 -8.17 12.72 -3.85
N LEU A 256 -9.03 13.22 -2.95
CA LEU A 256 -10.48 13.22 -3.17
C LEU A 256 -10.89 14.19 -4.27
N ASP A 257 -10.18 15.32 -4.39
CA ASP A 257 -10.42 16.32 -5.43
C ASP A 257 -10.02 15.79 -6.82
N ALA A 258 -8.91 15.05 -6.91
CA ALA A 258 -8.41 14.50 -8.17
C ALA A 258 -9.16 13.24 -8.62
N PHE A 259 -9.54 12.36 -7.69
CA PHE A 259 -10.07 11.03 -8.00
C PHE A 259 -11.56 10.86 -7.63
N GLY A 260 -12.12 11.73 -6.81
CA GLY A 260 -13.48 11.58 -6.28
C GLY A 260 -13.53 10.71 -5.01
N GLY A 261 -14.70 10.60 -4.42
CA GLY A 261 -14.93 9.84 -3.18
C GLY A 261 -15.15 8.34 -3.43
N ALA A 262 -15.16 7.56 -2.34
CA ALA A 262 -15.34 6.11 -2.34
C ALA A 262 -16.81 5.67 -2.12
N SER A 263 -17.81 6.54 -2.25
CA SER A 263 -19.19 6.26 -1.82
C SER A 263 -19.90 5.19 -2.66
N GLU A 264 -19.70 5.17 -3.97
CA GLU A 264 -20.30 4.16 -4.85
C GLU A 264 -19.68 2.79 -4.66
N GLU A 265 -18.37 2.75 -4.48
CA GLU A 265 -17.64 1.52 -4.18
C GLU A 265 -18.11 0.91 -2.85
N GLY A 266 -18.31 1.73 -1.82
CA GLY A 266 -18.84 1.28 -0.53
C GLY A 266 -20.23 0.64 -0.66
N ARG A 267 -21.11 1.23 -1.46
CA ARG A 267 -22.44 0.67 -1.75
C ARG A 267 -22.34 -0.67 -2.49
N THR A 268 -21.50 -0.73 -3.52
CA THR A 268 -21.26 -1.96 -4.30
C THR A 268 -20.70 -3.07 -3.41
N PHE A 269 -19.76 -2.73 -2.53
CA PHE A 269 -19.22 -3.67 -1.53
C PHE A 269 -20.31 -4.26 -0.63
N ILE A 270 -21.18 -3.40 -0.04
CA ILE A 270 -22.23 -3.84 0.88
C ILE A 270 -23.24 -4.78 0.17
N VAL A 271 -23.68 -4.42 -1.04
CA VAL A 271 -24.60 -5.24 -1.81
C VAL A 271 -23.98 -6.59 -2.19
N SER A 272 -22.72 -6.58 -2.63
CA SER A 272 -21.96 -7.78 -2.94
C SER A 272 -21.76 -8.67 -1.71
N GLN A 273 -21.43 -8.07 -0.55
CA GLN A 273 -21.26 -8.81 0.70
C GLN A 273 -22.56 -9.45 1.16
N LEU A 274 -23.68 -8.74 1.08
CA LEU A 274 -24.98 -9.30 1.44
C LEU A 274 -25.32 -10.52 0.58
N ARG A 275 -25.15 -10.42 -0.74
CA ARG A 275 -25.39 -11.55 -1.67
C ARG A 275 -24.47 -12.73 -1.36
N PHE A 276 -23.20 -12.45 -1.07
CA PHE A 276 -22.23 -13.49 -0.73
C PHE A 276 -22.58 -14.19 0.59
N LEU A 277 -22.96 -13.44 1.64
CA LEU A 277 -23.32 -14.00 2.93
C LEU A 277 -24.63 -14.78 2.88
N LEU A 278 -25.65 -14.29 2.15
CA LEU A 278 -26.88 -15.05 1.95
C LEU A 278 -26.64 -16.46 1.39
N LYS A 279 -25.60 -16.60 0.55
CA LYS A 279 -25.25 -17.90 -0.07
C LYS A 279 -24.35 -18.76 0.82
N ASN A 280 -23.42 -18.16 1.58
CA ASN A 280 -22.32 -18.91 2.24
C ASN A 280 -22.51 -19.03 3.76
N ASP A 281 -23.00 -17.99 4.43
CA ASP A 281 -23.25 -17.96 5.88
C ASP A 281 -24.17 -16.79 6.27
N PRO A 282 -25.51 -16.98 6.19
CA PRO A 282 -26.48 -15.93 6.52
C PRO A 282 -26.43 -15.46 7.97
N SER A 283 -25.91 -16.28 8.89
CA SER A 283 -25.83 -15.95 10.31
C SER A 283 -24.90 -14.77 10.58
N LEU A 284 -23.97 -14.51 9.66
CA LEU A 284 -23.02 -13.39 9.77
C LEU A 284 -23.57 -12.05 9.26
N ILE A 285 -24.78 -11.99 8.68
CA ILE A 285 -25.34 -10.74 8.15
C ILE A 285 -25.45 -9.65 9.20
N PRO A 286 -26.01 -9.89 10.43
CA PRO A 286 -26.13 -8.85 11.43
C PRO A 286 -24.79 -8.25 11.85
N ILE A 287 -23.79 -9.10 12.08
CA ILE A 287 -22.46 -8.64 12.45
C ILE A 287 -21.74 -7.93 11.30
N ALA A 288 -21.94 -8.37 10.04
CA ALA A 288 -21.40 -7.69 8.86
C ALA A 288 -22.00 -6.28 8.71
N ALA A 289 -23.30 -6.13 8.90
CA ALA A 289 -23.97 -4.82 8.88
C ALA A 289 -23.41 -3.88 9.96
N PHE A 290 -23.27 -4.37 11.20
CA PHE A 290 -22.68 -3.61 12.29
C PHE A 290 -21.22 -3.19 11.99
N ARG A 291 -20.40 -4.11 11.48
CA ARG A 291 -19.02 -3.81 11.05
C ARG A 291 -18.98 -2.73 9.98
N ASN A 292 -19.85 -2.78 8.97
CA ASN A 292 -19.89 -1.78 7.90
C ASN A 292 -20.31 -0.40 8.42
N LEU A 293 -21.30 -0.35 9.32
CA LEU A 293 -21.70 0.90 9.98
C LEU A 293 -20.54 1.47 10.82
N SER A 294 -19.89 0.61 11.62
CA SER A 294 -18.72 0.98 12.43
C SER A 294 -17.58 1.57 11.60
N LYS A 295 -17.24 0.93 10.46
CA LYS A 295 -16.23 1.43 9.50
C LYS A 295 -16.61 2.78 8.93
N TRP A 296 -17.87 2.95 8.53
CA TRP A 296 -18.36 4.22 8.00
C TRP A 296 -18.29 5.35 9.01
N CYS A 297 -18.78 5.11 10.24
CA CYS A 297 -18.71 6.10 11.33
C CYS A 297 -17.26 6.49 11.62
N SER A 298 -16.39 5.49 11.74
CA SER A 298 -14.96 5.69 12.02
C SER A 298 -14.26 6.47 10.93
N TYR A 299 -14.49 6.13 9.66
CA TYR A 299 -13.96 6.87 8.52
C TYR A 299 -14.40 8.34 8.51
N LYS A 300 -15.70 8.58 8.76
CA LYS A 300 -16.23 9.96 8.87
C LYS A 300 -15.61 10.73 10.02
N LEU A 301 -15.41 10.08 11.15
CA LEU A 301 -14.73 10.67 12.31
C LEU A 301 -13.28 11.05 11.95
N GLY A 302 -12.57 10.16 11.25
CA GLY A 302 -11.22 10.41 10.76
C GLY A 302 -11.12 11.57 9.77
N LEU A 303 -12.06 11.68 8.81
CA LEU A 303 -12.13 12.81 7.87
C LEU A 303 -12.22 14.17 8.58
N HIS A 304 -12.78 14.19 9.77
CA HIS A 304 -12.99 15.40 10.56
C HIS A 304 -12.10 15.43 11.82
N GLU A 305 -10.97 14.72 11.82
CA GLU A 305 -10.06 14.55 12.95
C GLU A 305 -9.62 15.88 13.60
N ARG A 306 -9.52 16.95 12.82
CA ARG A 306 -9.13 18.29 13.29
C ARG A 306 -10.01 18.84 14.41
N TYR A 307 -11.25 18.35 14.54
CA TYR A 307 -12.18 18.73 15.59
C TYR A 307 -12.08 17.85 16.85
N LEU A 308 -11.25 16.79 16.81
CA LEU A 308 -11.09 15.88 17.93
C LEU A 308 -9.91 16.30 18.82
N PRO A 309 -10.06 16.21 20.14
CA PRO A 309 -8.94 16.31 21.07
C PRO A 309 -7.87 15.25 20.76
N ILE A 310 -6.58 15.61 20.92
CA ILE A 310 -5.48 14.70 20.59
C ILE A 310 -5.53 13.39 21.38
N ALA A 311 -5.93 13.44 22.65
CA ALA A 311 -6.10 12.24 23.48
C ALA A 311 -7.14 11.26 22.91
N VAL A 312 -8.20 11.75 22.26
CA VAL A 312 -9.20 10.92 21.58
C VAL A 312 -8.58 10.28 20.33
N LYS A 313 -7.81 11.04 19.55
CA LYS A 313 -7.10 10.53 18.36
C LYS A 313 -6.12 9.42 18.76
N GLU A 314 -5.32 9.62 19.81
CA GLU A 314 -4.39 8.63 20.37
C GLU A 314 -5.10 7.34 20.82
N ALA A 315 -6.28 7.47 21.41
CA ALA A 315 -7.05 6.32 21.90
C ALA A 315 -7.72 5.50 20.78
N ILE A 316 -8.11 6.16 19.68
CA ILE A 316 -8.84 5.54 18.58
C ILE A 316 -7.91 4.95 17.54
N SER A 317 -6.78 5.63 17.24
CA SER A 317 -5.88 5.29 16.15
C SER A 317 -5.12 3.99 16.40
N SER A 318 -4.83 3.25 15.33
CA SER A 318 -3.88 2.14 15.35
C SER A 318 -2.42 2.63 15.48
N TYR A 319 -2.18 3.91 15.22
CA TYR A 319 -0.85 4.54 15.19
C TYR A 319 -0.72 5.62 16.26
N ARG A 320 -0.88 5.23 17.52
CA ARG A 320 -0.81 6.13 18.67
C ARG A 320 0.45 7.01 18.66
N HIS A 321 1.58 6.46 18.30
CA HIS A 321 2.85 7.17 18.27
C HIS A 321 2.91 8.33 17.26
N PHE A 322 2.15 8.24 16.15
CA PHE A 322 1.98 9.35 15.21
C PHE A 322 1.37 10.58 15.89
N TRP A 323 0.40 10.37 16.77
CA TRP A 323 -0.28 11.44 17.51
C TRP A 323 0.55 11.95 18.69
N GLU A 324 1.36 11.10 19.30
CA GLU A 324 2.31 11.48 20.34
C GLU A 324 3.33 12.49 19.80
N GLU A 325 3.90 12.25 18.62
CA GLU A 325 4.80 13.19 17.95
C GLU A 325 4.10 14.50 17.57
N GLU A 326 2.87 14.43 17.07
CA GLU A 326 2.09 15.63 16.77
C GLU A 326 1.82 16.46 18.04
N ARG A 327 1.52 15.78 19.14
CA ARG A 327 1.35 16.43 20.44
C ARG A 327 2.62 17.13 20.91
N GLU A 328 3.77 16.46 20.82
CA GLU A 328 5.06 17.01 21.19
C GLU A 328 5.41 18.23 20.33
N THR A 329 5.16 18.16 19.03
CA THR A 329 5.35 19.27 18.10
C THR A 329 4.47 20.47 18.48
N LEU A 330 3.19 20.23 18.81
CA LEU A 330 2.26 21.28 19.24
C LEU A 330 2.67 21.89 20.58
N LEU A 331 3.21 21.10 21.51
CA LEU A 331 3.71 21.60 22.80
C LEU A 331 4.97 22.44 22.62
N ALA A 332 5.89 22.02 21.77
CA ALA A 332 7.11 22.74 21.45
C ALA A 332 6.84 24.08 20.72
N ALA A 333 5.77 24.15 19.92
CA ALA A 333 5.36 25.34 19.20
C ALA A 333 4.62 26.37 20.08
N ARG A 334 4.26 26.04 21.33
CA ARG A 334 3.65 26.99 22.27
C ARG A 334 4.71 27.99 22.74
N PRO A 335 4.55 29.30 22.51
CA PRO A 335 5.48 30.28 23.01
C PRO A 335 5.51 30.22 24.55
N ALA A 336 6.72 30.20 25.13
CA ALA A 336 6.92 30.34 26.58
C ALA A 336 6.11 31.58 27.04
N SER A 337 5.19 31.34 27.94
CA SER A 337 4.18 32.25 28.50
C SER A 337 4.51 33.74 28.41
N GLY A 338 3.68 34.56 27.73
CA GLY A 338 3.62 35.97 28.01
C GLY A 338 3.41 36.92 26.85
N LYS A 339 2.72 36.59 25.75
CA LYS A 339 2.12 37.64 24.90
C LYS A 339 0.84 37.11 24.23
N LYS A 340 -0.28 37.75 24.57
CA LYS A 340 -1.57 37.56 23.90
C LYS A 340 -1.47 38.04 22.45
N GLY A 341 -1.93 37.21 21.54
CA GLY A 341 -2.48 37.61 20.26
C GLY A 341 -1.49 37.73 19.12
N GLN A 342 -1.33 36.64 18.38
CA GLN A 342 -1.18 36.73 16.93
C GLN A 342 -1.85 35.49 16.29
N HIS A 343 -2.91 35.75 15.53
CA HIS A 343 -3.55 34.80 14.67
C HIS A 343 -2.56 34.39 13.58
N TYR A 344 -2.14 33.11 13.56
CA TYR A 344 -1.43 32.57 12.41
C TYR A 344 -2.46 32.34 11.29
N HIS A 345 -2.42 33.23 10.31
CA HIS A 345 -3.02 33.00 9.00
C HIS A 345 -2.25 31.86 8.32
N LEU A 346 -2.95 30.80 8.03
CA LEU A 346 -2.52 29.82 7.05
C LEU A 346 -2.40 30.54 5.70
N GLU A 347 -1.23 30.45 5.06
CA GLU A 347 -0.99 31.04 3.75
C GLU A 347 -2.05 30.58 2.75
N PRO A 348 -2.62 31.49 1.96
CA PRO A 348 -3.61 31.14 0.95
C PRO A 348 -2.94 30.43 -0.23
N GLN A 349 -3.53 29.33 -0.66
CA GLN A 349 -3.22 28.63 -1.90
C GLN A 349 -3.23 29.60 -3.08
N PRO A 350 -2.33 29.50 -4.06
CA PRO A 350 -2.32 30.38 -5.21
C PRO A 350 -3.58 30.19 -6.07
N LYS A 351 -4.23 31.31 -6.40
CA LYS A 351 -5.38 31.39 -7.29
C LYS A 351 -5.01 30.92 -8.69
N LYS A 352 -5.86 30.06 -9.26
CA LYS A 352 -5.84 29.71 -10.69
C LYS A 352 -5.98 30.98 -11.53
N THR A 353 -4.92 31.36 -12.23
CA THR A 353 -5.02 32.19 -13.43
C THR A 353 -4.89 31.27 -14.63
N GLY A 354 -5.94 31.21 -15.47
CA GLY A 354 -5.88 30.47 -16.71
C GLY A 354 -4.93 31.15 -17.68
N ASP A 355 -4.02 30.38 -18.24
CA ASP A 355 -3.54 30.58 -19.62
C ASP A 355 -3.01 29.22 -20.14
N GLU A 356 -3.50 28.87 -21.30
CA GLU A 356 -3.13 27.70 -22.06
C GLU A 356 -1.71 27.91 -22.61
N ARG A 357 -0.73 27.12 -22.13
CA ARG A 357 0.41 26.60 -22.89
C ARG A 357 1.17 25.58 -22.03
N ARG A 358 1.18 24.31 -22.49
CA ARG A 358 1.97 23.23 -21.90
C ARG A 358 3.45 23.62 -21.82
N PRO A 359 4.08 23.39 -20.69
CA PRO A 359 5.42 22.87 -20.66
C PRO A 359 5.51 21.53 -19.89
N LYS A 360 6.27 20.62 -20.44
CA LYS A 360 6.86 19.49 -19.74
C LYS A 360 7.62 20.05 -18.56
N HIS A 361 7.31 19.59 -17.34
CA HIS A 361 8.21 19.51 -16.21
C HIS A 361 7.93 20.07 -14.87
N ARG A 362 8.47 19.33 -13.89
CA ARG A 362 8.89 19.66 -12.54
C ARG A 362 7.79 19.95 -11.51
N PHE A 363 7.59 18.93 -10.70
CA PHE A 363 7.00 19.07 -9.36
C PHE A 363 8.02 19.72 -8.42
N GLU A 364 8.09 21.05 -8.41
CA GLU A 364 8.65 21.82 -7.31
C GLU A 364 7.48 22.55 -6.67
N GLY A 365 7.03 22.09 -5.47
CA GLY A 365 6.07 22.83 -4.66
C GLY A 365 4.82 22.11 -4.19
N LEU A 366 4.90 20.81 -3.84
CA LEU A 366 3.87 20.10 -3.07
C LEU A 366 4.56 19.16 -2.06
N ILE A 367 5.24 19.78 -1.11
CA ILE A 367 5.68 19.13 0.14
C ILE A 367 4.85 19.70 1.28
#